data_81c4e43b59a2b303ffde936eca4556b4
#
_entry.id   81c4e43b59a2b303ffde936eca4556b4
#
_cell.length_a   1.000
_cell.length_b   1.000
_cell.length_c   1.000
_cell.angle_alpha   90.00
_cell.angle_beta   90.00
_cell.angle_gamma   90.00
#
_symmetry.space_group_name_H-M   'P 1'
#
loop_
_entity.id
_entity.type
_entity.pdbx_description
1 polymer ?
#
loop_
_entity_poly.entity_id
_entity_poly.type
_entity_poly.pdbx_seq_one_letter_code
_entity_poly.pdbx_strand_id
1 'polypeptide(L)'
;MKAIPLTLAALSIVSYTASSAEDTTHIKLATTTSTYHSGLLDYLLPEFEKDSGIKVDVIAAGTGKSLRMGENGDVDLVMTHAPKAEANFVEKGYGVLPRKLMYNDFVIVGPQTDPAKVASQENVAEVFKAIAENNVTFVSRGDDSGTHKKEMGIWAQTKMEPNFGGYRSVGQGMGPTLNMASEMLGYTMTDRGTWLAYQNKLDLKVLFQGDKNLFNPYQVILVNPERYPSINYQAAKVFSDWLVNPKGQKLINDFKLHGKQLFVASAE
;
A
#
# COMPACT_ATOMS: atom_id res chain seq x y z
N MET A 1 -31.37 -87.92 13.08
CA MET A 1 -30.44 -86.84 13.49
C MET A 1 -30.08 -85.99 12.29
N LYS A 2 -30.62 -84.78 12.17
CA LYS A 2 -30.36 -83.88 11.07
C LYS A 2 -29.40 -82.78 11.53
N ALA A 3 -28.22 -82.65 10.91
CA ALA A 3 -27.24 -81.63 11.19
C ALA A 3 -27.65 -80.31 10.55
N ILE A 4 -27.63 -79.18 11.26
CA ILE A 4 -27.88 -77.85 10.86
C ILE A 4 -26.49 -77.18 10.54
N PRO A 5 -26.26 -76.63 9.36
CA PRO A 5 -25.00 -75.91 9.11
C PRO A 5 -25.05 -74.52 9.75
N LEU A 6 -24.00 -74.19 10.48
CA LEU A 6 -23.74 -72.86 11.08
C LEU A 6 -23.13 -71.95 10.04
N THR A 7 -23.85 -70.94 9.55
CA THR A 7 -23.35 -69.96 8.60
C THR A 7 -22.66 -68.82 9.37
N LEU A 8 -21.35 -68.69 9.21
CA LEU A 8 -20.54 -67.58 9.77
C LEU A 8 -20.73 -66.32 8.92
N ALA A 9 -21.40 -65.32 9.44
CA ALA A 9 -21.51 -64.03 8.78
C ALA A 9 -20.24 -63.19 9.09
N ALA A 10 -19.43 -62.92 8.08
CA ALA A 10 -18.28 -62.00 8.17
C ALA A 10 -18.75 -60.56 8.19
N LEU A 11 -18.56 -59.88 9.32
CA LEU A 11 -18.86 -58.45 9.49
C LEU A 11 -17.69 -57.63 8.94
N SER A 12 -17.85 -57.06 7.74
CA SER A 12 -16.84 -56.15 7.14
C SER A 12 -16.94 -54.78 7.82
N ILE A 13 -15.95 -54.42 8.64
CA ILE A 13 -15.80 -53.09 9.21
C ILE A 13 -15.26 -52.18 8.11
N VAL A 14 -16.10 -51.32 7.53
CA VAL A 14 -15.68 -50.25 6.63
C VAL A 14 -15.18 -49.09 7.51
N SER A 15 -13.86 -48.97 7.62
CA SER A 15 -13.23 -47.80 8.25
C SER A 15 -13.45 -46.57 7.40
N TYR A 16 -14.38 -45.72 7.78
CA TYR A 16 -14.45 -44.36 7.23
C TYR A 16 -13.27 -43.55 7.79
N THR A 17 -12.24 -43.34 7.00
CA THR A 17 -11.27 -42.28 7.26
C THR A 17 -11.99 -40.95 6.97
N ALA A 18 -12.43 -40.29 8.02
CA ALA A 18 -12.84 -38.89 7.93
C ALA A 18 -11.58 -38.08 7.52
N SER A 19 -11.53 -37.65 6.27
CA SER A 19 -10.62 -36.61 5.85
C SER A 19 -11.08 -35.34 6.57
N SER A 20 -10.40 -34.98 7.66
CA SER A 20 -10.54 -33.64 8.22
C SER A 20 -10.11 -32.66 7.15
N ALA A 21 -11.04 -31.92 6.58
CA ALA A 21 -10.70 -30.68 5.90
C ALA A 21 -9.90 -29.87 6.92
N GLU A 22 -8.60 -29.64 6.67
CA GLU A 22 -7.81 -28.72 7.47
C GLU A 22 -8.52 -27.38 7.39
N ASP A 23 -9.08 -26.93 8.51
CA ASP A 23 -9.69 -25.61 8.63
C ASP A 23 -8.58 -24.59 8.40
N THR A 24 -8.49 -24.09 7.17
CA THR A 24 -7.43 -23.13 6.77
C THR A 24 -7.61 -21.86 7.63
N THR A 25 -6.60 -21.54 8.41
CA THR A 25 -6.62 -20.33 9.24
C THR A 25 -6.66 -19.09 8.34
N HIS A 26 -7.62 -18.22 8.58
CA HIS A 26 -7.79 -16.95 7.86
C HIS A 26 -7.46 -15.77 8.76
N ILE A 27 -6.84 -14.74 8.19
CA ILE A 27 -6.65 -13.41 8.80
C ILE A 27 -7.13 -12.32 7.86
N LYS A 28 -7.61 -11.21 8.41
CA LYS A 28 -8.11 -10.06 7.66
C LYS A 28 -7.10 -8.92 7.70
N LEU A 29 -6.65 -8.49 6.51
CA LEU A 29 -5.77 -7.34 6.32
C LEU A 29 -6.54 -6.16 5.74
N ALA A 30 -6.62 -5.04 6.45
CA ALA A 30 -7.04 -3.78 5.83
C ALA A 30 -5.84 -3.03 5.26
N THR A 31 -5.93 -2.62 4.00
CA THR A 31 -4.87 -1.87 3.31
C THR A 31 -5.44 -0.76 2.42
N THR A 32 -4.55 0.04 1.81
CA THR A 32 -4.99 1.10 0.90
C THR A 32 -5.31 0.56 -0.49
N THR A 33 -6.24 1.23 -1.20
CA THR A 33 -6.59 0.88 -2.58
C THR A 33 -5.38 0.96 -3.52
N SER A 34 -4.46 1.91 -3.31
CA SER A 34 -3.24 2.01 -4.11
C SER A 34 -2.29 0.84 -3.88
N THR A 35 -2.13 0.37 -2.64
CA THR A 35 -1.34 -0.83 -2.32
C THR A 35 -1.96 -2.07 -2.96
N TYR A 36 -3.27 -2.26 -2.83
CA TYR A 36 -3.98 -3.39 -3.43
C TYR A 36 -3.82 -3.41 -4.95
N HIS A 37 -4.10 -2.29 -5.63
CA HIS A 37 -4.01 -2.19 -7.09
C HIS A 37 -2.58 -2.20 -7.65
N SER A 38 -1.55 -2.09 -6.81
CA SER A 38 -0.17 -2.26 -7.27
C SER A 38 0.16 -3.68 -7.71
N GLY A 39 -0.64 -4.69 -7.28
CA GLY A 39 -0.39 -6.11 -7.52
C GLY A 39 0.65 -6.72 -6.57
N LEU A 40 1.21 -5.94 -5.62
CA LEU A 40 2.21 -6.45 -4.67
C LEU A 40 1.65 -7.60 -3.83
N LEU A 41 0.42 -7.45 -3.32
CA LEU A 41 -0.19 -8.48 -2.47
C LEU A 41 -0.49 -9.76 -3.27
N ASP A 42 -0.93 -9.66 -4.51
CA ASP A 42 -1.12 -10.82 -5.40
C ASP A 42 0.19 -11.59 -5.64
N TYR A 43 1.32 -10.90 -5.57
CA TYR A 43 2.65 -11.49 -5.70
C TYR A 43 3.15 -12.10 -4.37
N LEU A 44 2.87 -11.48 -3.22
CA LEU A 44 3.38 -11.92 -1.91
C LEU A 44 2.53 -13.03 -1.28
N LEU A 45 1.19 -12.93 -1.35
CA LEU A 45 0.29 -13.79 -0.57
C LEU A 45 0.37 -15.27 -0.94
N PRO A 46 0.53 -15.70 -2.21
CA PRO A 46 0.72 -17.10 -2.54
C PRO A 46 1.97 -17.71 -1.89
N GLU A 47 3.06 -16.94 -1.78
CA GLU A 47 4.28 -17.39 -1.14
C GLU A 47 4.13 -17.49 0.38
N PHE A 48 3.41 -16.55 0.99
CA PHE A 48 3.09 -16.61 2.42
C PHE A 48 2.18 -17.80 2.75
N GLU A 49 1.10 -18.01 1.98
CA GLU A 49 0.19 -19.14 2.18
C GLU A 49 0.92 -20.48 2.06
N LYS A 50 1.81 -20.62 1.08
CA LYS A 50 2.65 -21.81 0.92
C LYS A 50 3.57 -22.06 2.12
N ASP A 51 4.12 -21.01 2.73
CA ASP A 51 5.05 -21.13 3.86
C ASP A 51 4.34 -21.38 5.19
N SER A 52 3.10 -20.90 5.36
CA SER A 52 2.43 -20.87 6.67
C SER A 52 1.12 -21.65 6.73
N GLY A 53 0.50 -21.95 5.60
CA GLY A 53 -0.88 -22.49 5.55
C GLY A 53 -1.96 -21.48 5.94
N ILE A 54 -1.62 -20.19 6.17
CA ILE A 54 -2.54 -19.13 6.57
C ILE A 54 -2.98 -18.34 5.35
N LYS A 55 -4.27 -18.11 5.19
CA LYS A 55 -4.84 -17.22 4.16
C LYS A 55 -5.04 -15.80 4.66
N VAL A 56 -4.82 -14.85 3.77
CA VAL A 56 -5.00 -13.42 4.05
C VAL A 56 -6.14 -12.87 3.21
N ASP A 57 -7.23 -12.51 3.87
CA ASP A 57 -8.38 -11.84 3.25
C ASP A 57 -8.11 -10.33 3.21
N VAL A 58 -7.89 -9.79 2.02
CA VAL A 58 -7.51 -8.37 1.85
C VAL A 58 -8.73 -7.49 1.67
N ILE A 59 -8.83 -6.45 2.49
CA ILE A 59 -9.87 -5.41 2.41
C ILE A 59 -9.22 -4.10 2.00
N ALA A 60 -9.43 -3.70 0.73
CA ALA A 60 -8.87 -2.47 0.18
C ALA A 60 -9.80 -1.27 0.41
N ALA A 61 -9.29 -0.21 1.03
CA ALA A 61 -10.05 1.01 1.30
C ALA A 61 -9.12 2.24 1.30
N GLY A 62 -9.64 3.44 1.54
CA GLY A 62 -8.79 4.61 1.82
C GLY A 62 -8.15 4.48 3.21
N THR A 63 -6.97 5.10 3.42
CA THR A 63 -6.19 5.01 4.67
C THR A 63 -7.04 5.18 5.94
N GLY A 64 -7.86 6.24 5.99
CA GLY A 64 -8.69 6.51 7.17
C GLY A 64 -9.75 5.44 7.43
N LYS A 65 -10.29 4.81 6.37
CA LYS A 65 -11.24 3.70 6.51
C LYS A 65 -10.52 2.41 6.93
N SER A 66 -9.34 2.14 6.40
CA SER A 66 -8.52 0.97 6.80
C SER A 66 -8.15 1.05 8.28
N LEU A 67 -7.70 2.22 8.77
CA LEU A 67 -7.40 2.41 10.18
C LEU A 67 -8.66 2.29 11.06
N ARG A 68 -9.81 2.82 10.62
CA ARG A 68 -11.08 2.66 11.35
C ARG A 68 -11.53 1.21 11.48
N MET A 69 -11.31 0.37 10.46
CA MET A 69 -11.58 -1.07 10.60
C MET A 69 -10.70 -1.70 11.69
N GLY A 70 -9.44 -1.29 11.80
CA GLY A 70 -8.57 -1.69 12.93
C GLY A 70 -9.04 -1.12 14.26
N GLU A 71 -9.49 0.15 14.30
CA GLU A 71 -10.06 0.80 15.49
C GLU A 71 -11.34 0.12 16.01
N ASN A 72 -12.08 -0.56 15.13
CA ASN A 72 -13.27 -1.31 15.49
C ASN A 72 -12.99 -2.79 15.85
N GLY A 73 -11.79 -3.31 15.51
CA GLY A 73 -11.50 -4.73 15.62
C GLY A 73 -12.11 -5.59 14.51
N ASP A 74 -12.46 -4.97 13.36
CA ASP A 74 -13.04 -5.67 12.20
C ASP A 74 -12.00 -6.45 11.39
N VAL A 75 -10.71 -6.17 11.61
CA VAL A 75 -9.56 -6.78 10.95
C VAL A 75 -8.47 -7.14 11.95
N ASP A 76 -7.57 -8.04 11.58
CA ASP A 76 -6.48 -8.52 12.45
C ASP A 76 -5.23 -7.65 12.37
N LEU A 77 -5.01 -7.01 11.22
CA LEU A 77 -3.89 -6.09 11.00
C LEU A 77 -4.23 -5.04 9.93
N VAL A 78 -3.47 -3.95 9.95
CA VAL A 78 -3.55 -2.89 8.94
C VAL A 78 -2.19 -2.69 8.27
N MET A 79 -2.18 -2.38 6.97
CA MET A 79 -0.99 -1.99 6.21
C MET A 79 -1.29 -0.69 5.49
N THR A 80 -0.65 0.40 5.94
CA THR A 80 -0.92 1.75 5.45
C THR A 80 0.37 2.53 5.25
N HIS A 81 0.28 3.78 4.77
CA HIS A 81 1.41 4.66 4.49
C HIS A 81 1.10 6.11 4.89
N ALA A 82 0.62 6.31 6.11
CA ALA A 82 0.27 7.61 6.68
C ALA A 82 0.85 7.76 8.10
N PRO A 83 2.14 8.03 8.25
CA PRO A 83 2.88 7.93 9.52
C PRO A 83 2.21 8.64 10.72
N LYS A 84 1.62 9.83 10.50
CA LYS A 84 0.92 10.55 11.58
C LYS A 84 -0.35 9.84 12.05
N ALA A 85 -1.14 9.31 11.11
CA ALA A 85 -2.37 8.59 11.45
C ALA A 85 -2.06 7.24 12.09
N GLU A 86 -1.02 6.55 11.64
CA GLU A 86 -0.51 5.29 12.19
C GLU A 86 0.01 5.47 13.62
N ALA A 87 0.80 6.53 13.87
CA ALA A 87 1.27 6.87 15.21
C ALA A 87 0.10 7.12 16.17
N ASN A 88 -0.91 7.89 15.75
CA ASN A 88 -2.12 8.14 16.54
C ASN A 88 -2.94 6.86 16.81
N PHE A 89 -3.00 5.94 15.83
CA PHE A 89 -3.64 4.64 15.98
C PHE A 89 -2.98 3.78 17.07
N VAL A 90 -1.64 3.79 17.11
CA VAL A 90 -0.85 3.08 18.12
C VAL A 90 -0.93 3.78 19.49
N GLU A 91 -0.75 5.11 19.55
CA GLU A 91 -0.86 5.90 20.78
C GLU A 91 -2.20 5.73 21.51
N LYS A 92 -3.29 5.60 20.75
CA LYS A 92 -4.64 5.35 21.30
C LYS A 92 -4.86 3.90 21.73
N GLY A 93 -3.87 3.03 21.57
CA GLY A 93 -3.93 1.63 21.97
C GLY A 93 -4.80 0.75 21.07
N TYR A 94 -5.10 1.20 19.84
CA TYR A 94 -5.82 0.37 18.86
C TYR A 94 -4.90 -0.62 18.15
N GLY A 95 -3.63 -0.27 17.97
CA GLY A 95 -2.63 -1.08 17.32
C GLY A 95 -1.40 -1.34 18.19
N VAL A 96 -0.73 -2.44 17.91
CA VAL A 96 0.52 -2.86 18.58
C VAL A 96 1.54 -3.30 17.53
N LEU A 97 2.82 -3.34 17.92
CA LEU A 97 3.93 -3.80 17.08
C LEU A 97 3.95 -3.15 15.69
N PRO A 98 3.96 -1.80 15.59
CA PRO A 98 4.16 -1.14 14.30
C PRO A 98 5.53 -1.51 13.73
N ARG A 99 5.56 -1.96 12.47
CA ARG A 99 6.80 -2.35 11.79
C ARG A 99 6.93 -1.62 10.48
N LYS A 100 8.08 -1.01 10.25
CA LYS A 100 8.47 -0.53 8.93
C LYS A 100 8.52 -1.73 7.99
N LEU A 101 7.98 -1.58 6.79
CA LEU A 101 7.88 -2.67 5.84
C LEU A 101 8.66 -2.36 4.56
N MET A 102 8.33 -1.27 3.93
CA MET A 102 8.84 -0.85 2.65
C MET A 102 8.58 0.64 2.44
N TYR A 103 9.12 1.19 1.38
CA TYR A 103 8.68 2.48 0.86
C TYR A 103 8.59 2.45 -0.66
N ASN A 104 7.76 3.30 -1.23
CA ASN A 104 7.89 3.79 -2.59
C ASN A 104 8.10 5.31 -2.53
N ASP A 105 8.11 5.97 -3.65
CA ASP A 105 8.28 7.42 -3.69
C ASP A 105 7.20 8.09 -4.53
N PHE A 106 7.11 9.39 -4.32
CA PHE A 106 6.48 10.32 -5.23
C PHE A 106 7.53 10.87 -6.19
N VAL A 107 7.08 11.25 -7.36
CA VAL A 107 7.91 11.91 -8.38
C VAL A 107 7.22 13.18 -8.84
N ILE A 108 8.00 14.16 -9.26
CA ILE A 108 7.48 15.33 -9.94
C ILE A 108 7.66 15.10 -11.43
N VAL A 109 6.54 15.13 -12.14
CA VAL A 109 6.49 14.98 -13.58
C VAL A 109 6.09 16.30 -14.22
N GLY A 110 6.54 16.54 -15.43
CA GLY A 110 6.25 17.77 -16.16
C GLY A 110 6.62 17.68 -17.63
N PRO A 111 6.41 18.76 -18.40
CA PRO A 111 6.65 18.81 -19.84
C PRO A 111 8.13 18.61 -20.18
N GLN A 112 8.40 18.10 -21.38
CA GLN A 112 9.77 17.84 -21.86
C GLN A 112 10.66 19.09 -21.83
N THR A 113 10.07 20.28 -22.03
CA THR A 113 10.76 21.58 -22.09
C THR A 113 11.23 22.10 -20.74
N ASP A 114 10.62 21.63 -19.64
CA ASP A 114 10.92 22.02 -18.26
C ASP A 114 11.08 23.55 -18.05
N PRO A 115 10.03 24.37 -18.33
CA PRO A 115 10.15 25.84 -18.27
C PRO A 115 10.49 26.39 -16.88
N ALA A 116 10.15 25.67 -15.79
CA ALA A 116 10.52 26.05 -14.42
C ALA A 116 11.89 25.51 -13.98
N LYS A 117 12.63 24.81 -14.86
CA LYS A 117 13.92 24.19 -14.54
C LYS A 117 13.90 23.30 -13.31
N VAL A 118 12.84 22.52 -13.18
CA VAL A 118 12.60 21.60 -12.06
C VAL A 118 13.71 20.55 -11.94
N ALA A 119 14.20 20.04 -13.07
CA ALA A 119 15.25 19.03 -13.10
C ALA A 119 16.60 19.48 -12.51
N SER A 120 16.81 20.78 -12.35
CA SER A 120 18.06 21.35 -11.82
C SER A 120 17.97 21.75 -10.34
N GLN A 121 16.82 21.53 -9.67
CA GLN A 121 16.64 21.90 -8.29
C GLN A 121 17.29 20.90 -7.34
N GLU A 122 17.73 21.36 -6.15
CA GLU A 122 18.43 20.54 -5.17
C GLU A 122 17.49 19.72 -4.28
N ASN A 123 16.28 20.22 -4.03
CA ASN A 123 15.28 19.58 -3.18
C ASN A 123 13.86 19.89 -3.65
N VAL A 124 12.88 19.10 -3.17
CA VAL A 124 11.50 19.22 -3.63
C VAL A 124 10.83 20.55 -3.24
N ALA A 125 11.26 21.19 -2.14
CA ALA A 125 10.73 22.50 -1.77
C ALA A 125 11.14 23.58 -2.77
N GLU A 126 12.40 23.56 -3.24
CA GLU A 126 12.86 24.46 -4.32
C GLU A 126 12.17 24.15 -5.66
N VAL A 127 11.86 22.88 -5.95
CA VAL A 127 11.04 22.51 -7.11
C VAL A 127 9.68 23.20 -7.08
N PHE A 128 8.96 23.11 -5.98
CA PHE A 128 7.63 23.71 -5.81
C PHE A 128 7.70 25.25 -5.88
N LYS A 129 8.72 25.82 -5.25
CA LYS A 129 8.98 27.25 -5.30
C LYS A 129 9.27 27.73 -6.73
N ALA A 130 10.14 27.04 -7.47
CA ALA A 130 10.43 27.37 -8.86
C ALA A 130 9.18 27.32 -9.76
N ILE A 131 8.30 26.33 -9.57
CA ILE A 131 7.02 26.23 -10.28
C ILE A 131 6.14 27.46 -9.99
N ALA A 132 6.01 27.85 -8.73
CA ALA A 132 5.18 28.98 -8.31
C ALA A 132 5.76 30.33 -8.77
N GLU A 133 7.05 30.57 -8.59
CA GLU A 133 7.74 31.82 -8.98
C GLU A 133 7.72 32.05 -10.50
N ASN A 134 7.83 30.97 -11.29
CA ASN A 134 7.69 31.07 -12.75
C ASN A 134 6.23 31.08 -13.20
N ASN A 135 5.28 31.00 -12.27
CA ASN A 135 3.83 31.01 -12.53
C ASN A 135 3.40 30.00 -13.61
N VAL A 136 4.07 28.85 -13.69
CA VAL A 136 3.76 27.78 -14.65
C VAL A 136 2.66 26.89 -14.12
N THR A 137 2.00 26.14 -15.01
CA THR A 137 0.90 25.25 -14.62
C THR A 137 1.37 24.15 -13.67
N PHE A 138 0.74 24.05 -12.51
CA PHE A 138 0.82 22.92 -11.60
C PHE A 138 -0.58 22.34 -11.37
N VAL A 139 -0.74 21.04 -11.64
CA VAL A 139 -2.03 20.35 -11.50
C VAL A 139 -2.00 19.53 -10.22
N SER A 140 -2.80 19.97 -9.25
CA SER A 140 -3.00 19.28 -7.96
C SER A 140 -4.21 18.36 -8.01
N ARG A 141 -4.13 17.23 -7.33
CA ARG A 141 -5.30 16.37 -7.12
C ARG A 141 -6.44 17.11 -6.42
N GLY A 142 -6.15 17.89 -5.39
CA GLY A 142 -7.15 18.69 -4.66
C GLY A 142 -8.28 17.89 -4.00
N ASP A 143 -8.07 16.59 -3.71
CA ASP A 143 -9.10 15.62 -3.31
C ASP A 143 -8.93 15.09 -1.87
N ASP A 144 -8.11 15.74 -1.06
CA ASP A 144 -7.74 15.33 0.31
C ASP A 144 -7.14 13.91 0.43
N SER A 145 -6.66 13.33 -0.67
CA SER A 145 -5.95 12.05 -0.69
C SER A 145 -4.58 12.12 -0.01
N GLY A 146 -3.94 10.97 0.18
CA GLY A 146 -2.55 10.89 0.68
C GLY A 146 -1.57 11.68 -0.19
N THR A 147 -1.73 11.65 -1.53
CA THR A 147 -0.93 12.44 -2.47
C THR A 147 -1.16 13.94 -2.26
N HIS A 148 -2.42 14.39 -2.17
CA HIS A 148 -2.73 15.79 -1.93
C HIS A 148 -2.22 16.28 -0.56
N LYS A 149 -2.37 15.48 0.50
CA LYS A 149 -1.81 15.79 1.82
C LYS A 149 -0.27 15.90 1.79
N LYS A 150 0.39 15.04 1.03
CA LYS A 150 1.85 15.09 0.83
C LYS A 150 2.24 16.37 0.09
N GLU A 151 1.55 16.71 -0.98
CA GLU A 151 1.72 17.95 -1.76
C GLU A 151 1.60 19.18 -0.86
N MET A 152 0.49 19.28 -0.10
CA MET A 152 0.26 20.40 0.83
C MET A 152 1.36 20.50 1.91
N GLY A 153 1.89 19.35 2.36
CA GLY A 153 3.03 19.32 3.29
C GLY A 153 4.31 19.87 2.66
N ILE A 154 4.52 19.72 1.36
CA ILE A 154 5.67 20.30 0.64
C ILE A 154 5.43 21.80 0.42
N TRP A 155 4.24 22.24 0.01
CA TRP A 155 3.90 23.66 -0.09
C TRP A 155 4.17 24.39 1.23
N ALA A 156 3.77 23.83 2.37
CA ALA A 156 4.03 24.41 3.68
C ALA A 156 5.54 24.60 3.98
N GLN A 157 6.42 23.72 3.47
CA GLN A 157 7.87 23.88 3.61
C GLN A 157 8.41 25.06 2.80
N THR A 158 7.79 25.39 1.67
CA THR A 158 8.18 26.57 0.86
C THR A 158 7.80 27.90 1.51
N LYS A 159 6.92 27.88 2.51
CA LYS A 159 6.25 29.06 3.10
C LYS A 159 5.41 29.85 2.07
N MET A 160 5.01 29.21 0.99
CA MET A 160 4.14 29.75 -0.04
C MET A 160 2.80 29.05 -0.01
N GLU A 161 1.71 29.81 -0.20
CA GLU A 161 0.38 29.23 -0.42
C GLU A 161 0.24 28.83 -1.90
N PRO A 162 -0.36 27.68 -2.21
CA PRO A 162 -0.59 27.25 -3.59
C PRO A 162 -1.79 28.00 -4.22
N ASN A 163 -1.68 29.31 -4.35
CA ASN A 163 -2.73 30.19 -4.89
C ASN A 163 -2.24 31.05 -6.06
N PHE A 164 -1.08 30.70 -6.66
CA PHE A 164 -0.56 31.39 -7.84
C PHE A 164 -1.38 31.10 -9.10
N GLY A 165 -1.25 31.95 -10.12
CA GLY A 165 -2.07 31.90 -11.34
C GLY A 165 -1.99 30.58 -12.13
N GLY A 166 -0.89 29.82 -11.99
CA GLY A 166 -0.70 28.53 -12.62
C GLY A 166 -1.26 27.31 -11.84
N TYR A 167 -1.67 27.48 -10.59
CA TYR A 167 -2.16 26.37 -9.77
C TYR A 167 -3.58 25.93 -10.16
N ARG A 168 -3.78 24.62 -10.34
CA ARG A 168 -5.06 24.00 -10.74
C ARG A 168 -5.41 22.85 -9.82
N SER A 169 -6.34 23.05 -8.90
CA SER A 169 -6.92 22.00 -8.06
C SER A 169 -8.08 21.33 -8.80
N VAL A 170 -7.96 20.04 -9.13
CA VAL A 170 -8.89 19.38 -10.06
C VAL A 170 -9.93 18.48 -9.36
N GLY A 171 -9.75 18.14 -8.09
CA GLY A 171 -10.67 17.30 -7.33
C GLY A 171 -10.77 15.86 -7.88
N GLN A 172 -9.72 15.34 -8.49
CA GLN A 172 -9.74 14.07 -9.22
C GLN A 172 -8.70 13.07 -8.69
N GLY A 173 -8.89 11.77 -9.05
CA GLY A 173 -7.87 10.74 -8.81
C GLY A 173 -6.59 10.98 -9.63
N MET A 174 -5.50 10.24 -9.29
CA MET A 174 -4.18 10.50 -9.87
C MET A 174 -4.11 10.30 -11.38
N GLY A 175 -4.79 9.28 -11.93
CA GLY A 175 -4.83 9.04 -13.38
C GLY A 175 -5.41 10.23 -14.17
N PRO A 176 -6.64 10.69 -13.88
CA PRO A 176 -7.18 11.92 -14.47
C PRO A 176 -6.30 13.15 -14.27
N THR A 177 -5.69 13.32 -13.08
CA THR A 177 -4.77 14.43 -12.80
C THR A 177 -3.55 14.41 -13.73
N LEU A 178 -2.96 13.24 -13.97
CA LEU A 178 -1.85 13.05 -14.91
C LEU A 178 -2.24 13.39 -16.35
N ASN A 179 -3.43 12.95 -16.81
CA ASN A 179 -3.93 13.30 -18.14
C ASN A 179 -4.08 14.82 -18.30
N MET A 180 -4.69 15.48 -17.31
CA MET A 180 -4.84 16.95 -17.33
C MET A 180 -3.48 17.66 -17.31
N ALA A 181 -2.53 17.20 -16.50
CA ALA A 181 -1.18 17.76 -16.50
C ALA A 181 -0.50 17.62 -17.86
N SER A 182 -0.67 16.48 -18.54
CA SER A 182 -0.15 16.25 -19.89
C SER A 182 -0.78 17.20 -20.92
N GLU A 183 -2.12 17.31 -20.93
CA GLU A 183 -2.84 18.18 -21.86
C GLU A 183 -2.49 19.67 -21.65
N MET A 184 -2.27 20.09 -20.41
CA MET A 184 -1.93 21.46 -20.04
C MET A 184 -0.43 21.75 -20.12
N LEU A 185 0.41 20.79 -20.50
CA LEU A 185 1.88 20.87 -20.43
C LEU A 185 2.35 21.38 -19.05
N GLY A 186 1.68 20.91 -18.01
CA GLY A 186 1.88 21.33 -16.63
C GLY A 186 2.70 20.31 -15.82
N TYR A 187 3.04 20.71 -14.61
CA TYR A 187 3.69 19.86 -13.62
C TYR A 187 2.64 19.21 -12.71
N THR A 188 2.96 18.05 -12.17
CA THR A 188 2.18 17.45 -11.09
C THR A 188 3.07 16.53 -10.24
N MET A 189 2.65 16.27 -9.02
CA MET A 189 3.23 15.25 -8.15
C MET A 189 2.39 13.98 -8.24
N THR A 190 3.04 12.85 -8.47
CA THR A 190 2.37 11.54 -8.57
C THR A 190 3.15 10.47 -7.82
N ASP A 191 2.46 9.45 -7.30
CA ASP A 191 3.13 8.23 -6.86
C ASP A 191 3.75 7.49 -8.05
N ARG A 192 4.89 6.83 -7.81
CA ARG A 192 5.62 6.12 -8.85
C ARG A 192 4.81 5.01 -9.50
N GLY A 193 3.94 4.32 -8.76
CA GLY A 193 3.10 3.25 -9.31
C GLY A 193 2.16 3.77 -10.38
N THR A 194 1.43 4.84 -10.09
CA THR A 194 0.53 5.48 -11.06
C THR A 194 1.32 6.05 -12.25
N TRP A 195 2.49 6.69 -12.00
CA TRP A 195 3.36 7.13 -13.09
C TRP A 195 3.74 6.00 -14.03
N LEU A 196 4.22 4.87 -13.52
CA LEU A 196 4.61 3.71 -14.33
C LEU A 196 3.47 3.15 -15.17
N ALA A 197 2.23 3.20 -14.66
CA ALA A 197 1.05 2.74 -15.38
C ALA A 197 0.62 3.68 -16.54
N TYR A 198 0.92 4.97 -16.41
CA TYR A 198 0.44 6.00 -17.34
C TYR A 198 1.52 6.56 -18.28
N GLN A 199 2.82 6.49 -17.93
CA GLN A 199 3.93 7.20 -18.59
C GLN A 199 3.96 7.07 -20.11
N ASN A 200 3.58 5.91 -20.66
CA ASN A 200 3.62 5.66 -22.11
C ASN A 200 2.46 6.31 -22.90
N LYS A 201 1.54 6.98 -22.22
CA LYS A 201 0.35 7.61 -22.79
C LYS A 201 0.35 9.13 -22.59
N LEU A 202 1.43 9.68 -22.02
CA LEU A 202 1.52 11.07 -21.60
C LEU A 202 2.72 11.76 -22.22
N ASP A 203 2.58 13.05 -22.54
CA ASP A 203 3.66 13.92 -23.01
C ASP A 203 4.41 14.56 -21.82
N LEU A 204 4.66 13.76 -20.78
CA LEU A 204 5.36 14.15 -19.58
C LEU A 204 6.59 13.27 -19.37
N LYS A 205 7.53 13.75 -18.56
CA LYS A 205 8.64 12.95 -18.04
C LYS A 205 8.85 13.19 -16.55
N VAL A 206 9.55 12.27 -15.87
CA VAL A 206 10.04 12.52 -14.51
C VAL A 206 11.14 13.59 -14.58
N LEU A 207 10.93 14.68 -13.87
CA LEU A 207 11.86 15.81 -13.79
C LEU A 207 12.59 15.86 -12.46
N PHE A 208 11.92 15.41 -11.36
CA PHE A 208 12.55 15.42 -10.06
C PHE A 208 12.12 14.18 -9.25
N GLN A 209 13.08 13.57 -8.53
CA GLN A 209 12.90 12.36 -7.72
C GLN A 209 14.04 12.20 -6.71
N GLY A 210 13.89 11.29 -5.74
CA GLY A 210 14.97 10.89 -4.83
C GLY A 210 15.12 11.74 -3.57
N ASP A 211 14.34 12.82 -3.42
CA ASP A 211 14.31 13.59 -2.18
C ASP A 211 13.60 12.78 -1.06
N LYS A 212 14.16 12.83 0.15
CA LYS A 212 13.59 12.17 1.34
C LYS A 212 12.14 12.59 1.65
N ASN A 213 11.78 13.84 1.32
CA ASN A 213 10.42 14.35 1.47
C ASN A 213 9.44 13.74 0.47
N LEU A 214 9.92 13.07 -0.58
CA LEU A 214 9.10 12.33 -1.54
C LEU A 214 8.93 10.86 -1.16
N PHE A 215 9.61 10.36 -0.12
CA PHE A 215 9.42 8.99 0.32
C PHE A 215 8.05 8.78 0.92
N ASN A 216 7.49 7.62 0.63
CA ASN A 216 6.19 7.18 1.07
C ASN A 216 6.35 5.84 1.82
N PRO A 217 6.66 5.90 3.13
CA PRO A 217 6.92 4.72 3.92
C PRO A 217 5.62 3.99 4.27
N TYR A 218 5.67 2.66 4.23
CA TYR A 218 4.59 1.75 4.60
C TYR A 218 4.90 1.06 5.92
N GLN A 219 3.89 0.93 6.74
CA GLN A 219 3.94 0.14 7.96
C GLN A 219 2.86 -0.95 7.96
N VAL A 220 3.18 -2.06 8.61
CA VAL A 220 2.22 -3.07 9.03
C VAL A 220 2.06 -2.97 10.55
N ILE A 221 0.82 -2.95 11.03
CA ILE A 221 0.48 -2.76 12.45
C ILE A 221 -0.56 -3.82 12.83
N LEU A 222 -0.30 -4.58 13.87
CA LEU A 222 -1.26 -5.53 14.40
C LEU A 222 -2.35 -4.80 15.19
N VAL A 223 -3.58 -5.24 15.08
CA VAL A 223 -4.67 -4.77 15.94
C VAL A 223 -4.42 -5.28 17.38
N ASN A 224 -4.76 -4.49 18.38
CA ASN A 224 -4.42 -4.79 19.78
C ASN A 224 -5.31 -5.93 20.34
N PRO A 225 -4.75 -7.09 20.67
CA PRO A 225 -5.52 -8.23 21.17
C PRO A 225 -6.10 -8.01 22.58
N GLU A 226 -5.49 -7.13 23.38
CA GLU A 226 -6.03 -6.79 24.71
C GLU A 226 -7.35 -6.01 24.59
N ARG A 227 -7.50 -5.24 23.52
CA ARG A 227 -8.70 -4.46 23.26
C ARG A 227 -9.75 -5.24 22.47
N TYR A 228 -9.31 -6.14 21.60
CA TYR A 228 -10.17 -6.93 20.70
C TYR A 228 -9.83 -8.44 20.78
N PRO A 229 -10.35 -9.16 21.79
CA PRO A 229 -10.00 -10.57 22.00
C PRO A 229 -10.43 -11.52 20.86
N SER A 230 -11.33 -11.07 19.97
CA SER A 230 -11.85 -11.88 18.85
C SER A 230 -10.95 -11.89 17.60
N ILE A 231 -9.92 -11.04 17.54
CA ILE A 231 -9.00 -11.02 16.39
C ILE A 231 -8.06 -12.22 16.40
N ASN A 232 -7.62 -12.65 15.22
CA ASN A 232 -6.66 -13.74 15.09
C ASN A 232 -5.22 -13.22 15.21
N TYR A 233 -4.88 -12.69 16.40
CA TYR A 233 -3.60 -12.03 16.66
C TYR A 233 -2.39 -12.90 16.34
N GLN A 234 -2.40 -14.19 16.73
CA GLN A 234 -1.24 -15.06 16.55
C GLN A 234 -0.96 -15.30 15.07
N ALA A 235 -1.98 -15.59 14.27
CA ALA A 235 -1.81 -15.78 12.83
C ALA A 235 -1.44 -14.46 12.11
N ALA A 236 -2.02 -13.32 12.53
CA ALA A 236 -1.66 -12.01 12.03
C ALA A 236 -0.19 -11.65 12.35
N LYS A 237 0.29 -12.05 13.54
CA LYS A 237 1.70 -11.88 13.92
C LYS A 237 2.63 -12.71 13.03
N VAL A 238 2.25 -13.95 12.70
CA VAL A 238 3.04 -14.79 11.76
C VAL A 238 3.18 -14.08 10.41
N PHE A 239 2.10 -13.48 9.88
CA PHE A 239 2.16 -12.72 8.63
C PHE A 239 3.02 -11.46 8.75
N SER A 240 2.86 -10.69 9.82
CA SER A 240 3.70 -9.51 10.08
C SER A 240 5.19 -9.88 10.20
N ASP A 241 5.51 -10.97 10.89
CA ASP A 241 6.89 -11.48 11.01
C ASP A 241 7.45 -11.93 9.66
N TRP A 242 6.63 -12.60 8.85
CA TRP A 242 7.02 -13.06 7.52
C TRP A 242 7.31 -11.89 6.57
N LEU A 243 6.50 -10.83 6.59
CA LEU A 243 6.69 -9.64 5.77
C LEU A 243 8.04 -8.95 6.02
N VAL A 244 8.52 -8.96 7.27
CA VAL A 244 9.77 -8.29 7.65
C VAL A 244 10.98 -9.23 7.71
N ASN A 245 10.79 -10.54 7.48
CA ASN A 245 11.91 -11.49 7.43
C ASN A 245 12.70 -11.37 6.10
N PRO A 246 13.88 -12.00 6.00
CA PRO A 246 14.70 -11.91 4.78
C PRO A 246 13.99 -12.37 3.50
N LYS A 247 13.08 -13.37 3.55
CA LYS A 247 12.34 -13.85 2.38
C LYS A 247 11.29 -12.81 1.95
N GLY A 248 10.46 -12.32 2.87
CA GLY A 248 9.45 -11.30 2.60
C GLY A 248 10.08 -10.02 2.06
N GLN A 249 11.15 -9.55 2.67
CA GLN A 249 11.86 -8.34 2.24
C GLN A 249 12.53 -8.51 0.86
N LYS A 250 13.08 -9.71 0.57
CA LYS A 250 13.59 -10.01 -0.77
C LYS A 250 12.49 -9.98 -1.81
N LEU A 251 11.34 -10.60 -1.56
CA LEU A 251 10.20 -10.59 -2.47
C LEU A 251 9.69 -9.17 -2.73
N ILE A 252 9.62 -8.31 -1.71
CA ILE A 252 9.26 -6.89 -1.88
C ILE A 252 10.24 -6.19 -2.82
N ASN A 253 11.55 -6.39 -2.67
CA ASN A 253 12.57 -5.81 -3.55
C ASN A 253 12.54 -6.37 -4.97
N ASP A 254 12.20 -7.64 -5.14
CA ASP A 254 12.13 -8.31 -6.43
C ASP A 254 10.87 -7.95 -7.22
N PHE A 255 9.83 -7.43 -6.54
CA PHE A 255 8.58 -7.07 -7.18
C PHE A 255 8.76 -5.93 -8.19
N LYS A 256 8.28 -6.15 -9.42
CA LYS A 256 8.39 -5.20 -10.52
C LYS A 256 7.03 -4.93 -11.14
N LEU A 257 6.71 -3.66 -11.29
CA LEU A 257 5.57 -3.19 -12.07
C LEU A 257 6.10 -2.72 -13.44
N HIS A 258 5.60 -3.31 -14.53
CA HIS A 258 6.09 -3.04 -15.90
C HIS A 258 7.62 -3.14 -16.04
N GLY A 259 8.24 -4.13 -15.37
CA GLY A 259 9.67 -4.38 -15.42
C GLY A 259 10.53 -3.43 -14.55
N LYS A 260 9.93 -2.49 -13.82
CA LYS A 260 10.61 -1.54 -12.92
C LYS A 260 10.25 -1.82 -11.46
N GLN A 261 11.25 -1.71 -10.58
CA GLN A 261 11.04 -1.84 -9.13
C GLN A 261 10.10 -0.73 -8.64
N LEU A 262 9.06 -1.10 -7.91
CA LEU A 262 8.08 -0.17 -7.36
C LEU A 262 8.29 0.09 -5.86
N PHE A 263 8.63 -0.94 -5.11
CA PHE A 263 8.85 -0.86 -3.68
C PHE A 263 10.29 -1.17 -3.32
N VAL A 264 10.78 -0.53 -2.28
CA VAL A 264 12.09 -0.81 -1.67
C VAL A 264 11.83 -1.30 -0.25
N ALA A 265 12.31 -2.50 0.05
CA ALA A 265 12.21 -3.10 1.37
C ALA A 265 12.98 -2.26 2.39
N SER A 266 12.40 -2.08 3.59
CA SER A 266 12.98 -1.20 4.63
C SER A 266 12.70 -1.67 6.04
N ALA A 267 12.38 -2.96 6.25
CA ALA A 267 12.33 -3.53 7.60
C ALA A 267 13.74 -3.51 8.24
N GLU A 268 13.75 -3.12 9.51
CA GLU A 268 14.94 -3.07 10.38
C GLU A 268 14.96 -4.28 11.31
#